data_3e5ff90f82b884cdc7b7ced748222f5b
#
_entry.id   3e5ff90f82b884cdc7b7ced748222f5b
#
_cell.length_a   1.000
_cell.length_b   1.000
_cell.length_c   1.000
_cell.angle_alpha   90.00
_cell.angle_beta   90.00
_cell.angle_gamma   90.00
#
_symmetry.space_group_name_H-M   'P 1'
#
loop_
_entity.id
_entity.type
_entity.pdbx_description
1 polymer ?
#
loop_
_entity_poly.entity_id
_entity_poly.type
_entity_poly.pdbx_seq_one_letter_code
_entity_poly.pdbx_strand_id
1 'polypeptide(L)'
;GRHVLQGLVDGRSADVIVESIPSKKVKKNKEKIKQAIIAGLSPISIFLIKSHIQMIDEVDKKLVQLDAQISRLLKARKRDVEIAMSIPGIGFVSAAAILSEIGDYRNFASGKKLAAFSGLDPSVYESAGKRYNGKITKMGSKYLRRMIIECAHALSRTKAKTQLKRFFLRIMARRGKNIATVALARKMLVVLHHLLINQEMYKDDGLAKPKNVKVSFSEESNYPSLDEMIEVLVGAGYFVKKDSQGG
;
A
#
# COMPACT_ATOMS: atom_id res chain seq x y z
N GLY A 1 20.94 -6.27 3.29
CA GLY A 1 20.81 -7.01 4.56
C GLY A 1 20.59 -8.50 4.30
N ARG A 2 19.44 -8.88 3.70
CA ARG A 2 19.05 -10.28 3.48
C ARG A 2 20.13 -11.12 2.75
N HIS A 3 20.75 -10.54 1.73
CA HIS A 3 21.79 -11.23 0.94
C HIS A 3 23.03 -11.61 1.78
N VAL A 4 23.43 -10.74 2.70
CA VAL A 4 24.53 -11.00 3.62
C VAL A 4 24.16 -12.09 4.63
N LEU A 5 22.95 -11.99 5.21
CA LEU A 5 22.44 -12.97 6.17
C LEU A 5 22.28 -14.35 5.54
N GLN A 6 21.79 -14.42 4.31
CA GLN A 6 21.69 -15.68 3.57
C GLN A 6 23.07 -16.29 3.32
N GLY A 7 24.05 -15.48 2.88
CA GLY A 7 25.41 -15.95 2.68
C GLY A 7 26.06 -16.51 3.95
N LEU A 8 25.76 -15.89 5.10
CA LEU A 8 26.23 -16.39 6.42
C LEU A 8 25.59 -17.75 6.78
N VAL A 9 24.29 -17.90 6.53
CA VAL A 9 23.57 -19.17 6.78
C VAL A 9 24.07 -20.27 5.85
N ASP A 10 24.39 -19.92 4.58
CA ASP A 10 24.91 -20.83 3.57
C ASP A 10 26.41 -21.18 3.81
N GLY A 11 27.06 -20.61 4.82
CA GLY A 11 28.48 -20.84 5.12
C GLY A 11 29.45 -20.29 4.06
N ARG A 12 29.02 -19.29 3.26
CA ARG A 12 29.87 -18.68 2.22
C ARG A 12 30.99 -17.87 2.86
N SER A 13 32.16 -17.83 2.20
CA SER A 13 33.27 -17.01 2.66
C SER A 13 32.93 -15.52 2.68
N ALA A 14 33.56 -14.76 3.58
CA ALA A 14 33.35 -13.33 3.74
C ALA A 14 33.58 -12.55 2.42
N ASP A 15 34.56 -12.98 1.62
CA ASP A 15 34.86 -12.36 0.33
C ASP A 15 33.72 -12.53 -0.68
N VAL A 16 33.20 -13.76 -0.81
CA VAL A 16 32.07 -14.06 -1.69
C VAL A 16 30.81 -13.29 -1.30
N ILE A 17 30.52 -13.20 0.00
CA ILE A 17 29.37 -12.45 0.51
C ILE A 17 29.50 -10.98 0.19
N VAL A 18 30.65 -10.37 0.42
CA VAL A 18 30.88 -8.95 0.23
C VAL A 18 30.87 -8.57 -1.26
N GLU A 19 31.43 -9.42 -2.13
CA GLU A 19 31.42 -9.17 -3.57
C GLU A 19 30.01 -9.26 -4.18
N SER A 20 29.19 -10.16 -3.67
CA SER A 20 27.80 -10.36 -4.13
C SER A 20 26.84 -9.20 -3.74
N ILE A 21 27.25 -8.21 -2.94
CA ILE A 21 26.39 -7.10 -2.50
C ILE A 21 26.10 -6.16 -3.69
N PRO A 22 24.83 -6.00 -4.10
CA PRO A 22 24.49 -5.19 -5.27
C PRO A 22 24.58 -3.67 -5.04
N SER A 23 24.59 -3.21 -3.79
CA SER A 23 24.52 -1.79 -3.44
C SER A 23 25.88 -1.09 -3.47
N LYS A 24 26.04 -0.10 -4.36
CA LYS A 24 27.25 0.75 -4.43
C LYS A 24 27.56 1.48 -3.12
N LYS A 25 26.54 1.87 -2.34
CA LYS A 25 26.72 2.53 -1.03
C LYS A 25 27.32 1.60 0.01
N VAL A 26 26.93 0.32 -0.01
CA VAL A 26 27.42 -0.69 0.94
C VAL A 26 28.84 -1.12 0.56
N LYS A 27 29.18 -1.08 -0.73
CA LYS A 27 30.54 -1.35 -1.21
C LYS A 27 31.60 -0.41 -0.62
N LYS A 28 31.25 0.81 -0.19
CA LYS A 28 32.18 1.71 0.51
C LYS A 28 32.62 1.21 1.91
N ASN A 29 31.86 0.30 2.51
CA ASN A 29 32.13 -0.26 3.83
C ASN A 29 32.53 -1.75 3.78
N LYS A 30 33.04 -2.21 2.63
CA LYS A 30 33.39 -3.62 2.39
C LYS A 30 34.25 -4.21 3.51
N GLU A 31 35.32 -3.52 3.88
CA GLU A 31 36.27 -4.00 4.91
C GLU A 31 35.61 -4.16 6.28
N LYS A 32 34.77 -3.18 6.69
CA LYS A 32 34.04 -3.28 7.96
C LYS A 32 33.06 -4.46 7.99
N ILE A 33 32.35 -4.68 6.86
CA ILE A 33 31.42 -5.80 6.72
C ILE A 33 32.20 -7.10 6.73
N LYS A 34 33.32 -7.19 6.02
CA LYS A 34 34.22 -8.37 6.01
C LYS A 34 34.72 -8.71 7.40
N GLN A 35 35.22 -7.72 8.14
CA GLN A 35 35.67 -7.88 9.53
C GLN A 35 34.54 -8.39 10.43
N ALA A 36 33.34 -7.84 10.31
CA ALA A 36 32.18 -8.26 11.08
C ALA A 36 31.75 -9.70 10.74
N ILE A 37 31.91 -10.14 9.49
CA ILE A 37 31.63 -11.54 9.07
C ILE A 37 32.71 -12.49 9.62
N ILE A 38 33.98 -12.09 9.55
CA ILE A 38 35.12 -12.88 10.05
C ILE A 38 35.07 -13.05 11.56
N ALA A 39 34.60 -12.06 12.31
CA ALA A 39 34.39 -12.14 13.75
C ALA A 39 33.45 -13.29 14.16
N GLY A 40 32.68 -13.78 13.19
CA GLY A 40 31.84 -14.95 13.30
C GLY A 40 30.55 -14.72 14.09
N LEU A 41 29.60 -15.63 13.88
CA LEU A 41 28.36 -15.71 14.64
C LEU A 41 28.33 -17.02 15.43
N SER A 42 27.73 -16.98 16.61
CA SER A 42 27.50 -18.23 17.37
C SER A 42 26.57 -19.16 16.59
N PRO A 43 26.67 -20.50 16.78
CA PRO A 43 25.75 -21.46 16.15
C PRO A 43 24.27 -21.14 16.40
N ILE A 44 23.95 -20.65 17.61
CA ILE A 44 22.59 -20.22 17.99
C ILE A 44 22.18 -19.03 17.14
N SER A 45 23.05 -18.04 16.93
CA SER A 45 22.75 -16.87 16.10
C SER A 45 22.48 -17.26 14.65
N ILE A 46 23.26 -18.18 14.10
CA ILE A 46 23.06 -18.71 12.74
C ILE A 46 21.70 -19.43 12.64
N PHE A 47 21.37 -20.26 13.61
CA PHE A 47 20.09 -20.95 13.67
C PHE A 47 18.91 -19.97 13.71
N LEU A 48 18.97 -18.94 14.55
CA LEU A 48 17.93 -17.92 14.64
C LEU A 48 17.79 -17.12 13.34
N ILE A 49 18.89 -16.73 12.71
CA ILE A 49 18.87 -16.02 11.43
C ILE A 49 18.20 -16.89 10.36
N LYS A 50 18.56 -18.19 10.28
CA LYS A 50 17.95 -19.14 9.35
C LYS A 50 16.44 -19.25 9.57
N SER A 51 16.01 -19.43 10.81
CA SER A 51 14.60 -19.51 11.19
C SER A 51 13.83 -18.24 10.80
N HIS A 52 14.38 -17.05 11.08
CA HIS A 52 13.75 -15.80 10.71
C HIS A 52 13.67 -15.60 9.19
N ILE A 53 14.70 -15.98 8.43
CA ILE A 53 14.66 -15.91 6.97
C ILE A 53 13.55 -16.82 6.44
N GLN A 54 13.44 -18.06 6.92
CA GLN A 54 12.39 -18.99 6.53
C GLN A 54 10.99 -18.41 6.82
N MET A 55 10.80 -17.82 8.01
CA MET A 55 9.53 -17.17 8.37
C MET A 55 9.20 -16.02 7.42
N ILE A 56 10.19 -15.19 7.05
CA ILE A 56 9.99 -14.11 6.08
C ILE A 56 9.58 -14.68 4.72
N ASP A 57 10.24 -15.76 4.25
CA ASP A 57 9.90 -16.40 2.98
C ASP A 57 8.49 -16.98 2.95
N GLU A 58 8.03 -17.57 4.06
CA GLU A 58 6.66 -18.04 4.19
C GLU A 58 5.64 -16.92 4.18
N VAL A 59 5.92 -15.82 4.90
CA VAL A 59 5.06 -14.64 4.88
C VAL A 59 5.01 -14.03 3.48
N ASP A 60 6.14 -13.89 2.79
CA ASP A 60 6.20 -13.39 1.42
C ASP A 60 5.35 -14.24 0.47
N LYS A 61 5.42 -15.59 0.58
CA LYS A 61 4.57 -16.51 -0.20
C LYS A 61 3.08 -16.28 0.08
N LYS A 62 2.69 -16.15 1.35
CA LYS A 62 1.30 -15.87 1.73
C LYS A 62 0.81 -14.52 1.22
N LEU A 63 1.66 -13.50 1.23
CA LEU A 63 1.33 -12.19 0.66
C LEU A 63 1.03 -12.27 -0.83
N VAL A 64 1.85 -13.01 -1.60
CA VAL A 64 1.60 -13.23 -3.04
C VAL A 64 0.24 -13.92 -3.26
N GLN A 65 -0.08 -14.93 -2.45
CA GLN A 65 -1.38 -15.61 -2.53
C GLN A 65 -2.56 -14.68 -2.23
N LEU A 66 -2.43 -13.83 -1.19
CA LEU A 66 -3.46 -12.85 -0.84
C LEU A 66 -3.63 -11.79 -1.94
N ASP A 67 -2.54 -11.27 -2.50
CA ASP A 67 -2.59 -10.29 -3.58
C ASP A 67 -3.30 -10.85 -4.82
N ALA A 68 -3.10 -12.12 -5.12
CA ALA A 68 -3.79 -12.79 -6.22
C ALA A 68 -5.28 -12.97 -5.94
N GLN A 69 -5.68 -13.34 -4.71
CA GLN A 69 -7.09 -13.42 -4.33
C GLN A 69 -7.78 -12.04 -4.40
N ILE A 70 -7.13 -11.00 -3.88
CA ILE A 70 -7.60 -9.61 -3.99
C ILE A 70 -7.80 -9.24 -5.46
N SER A 71 -6.82 -9.57 -6.33
CA SER A 71 -6.91 -9.31 -7.76
C SER A 71 -8.12 -10.00 -8.41
N ARG A 72 -8.41 -11.25 -8.00
CA ARG A 72 -9.58 -12.00 -8.48
C ARG A 72 -10.90 -11.34 -8.06
N LEU A 73 -11.02 -10.97 -6.79
CA LEU A 73 -12.22 -10.31 -6.25
C LEU A 73 -12.46 -8.93 -6.89
N LEU A 74 -11.38 -8.23 -7.24
CA LEU A 74 -11.46 -6.91 -7.87
C LEU A 74 -11.58 -6.97 -9.40
N LYS A 75 -11.62 -8.16 -10.00
CA LYS A 75 -11.73 -8.31 -11.47
C LYS A 75 -12.94 -7.56 -12.06
N ALA A 76 -14.09 -7.60 -11.38
CA ALA A 76 -15.30 -6.88 -11.77
C ALA A 76 -15.15 -5.34 -11.65
N ARG A 77 -14.22 -4.86 -10.83
CA ARG A 77 -13.95 -3.44 -10.59
C ARG A 77 -12.59 -2.99 -11.15
N LYS A 78 -12.06 -3.73 -12.14
CA LYS A 78 -10.76 -3.48 -12.75
C LYS A 78 -10.56 -2.00 -13.12
N ARG A 79 -11.58 -1.40 -13.77
CA ARG A 79 -11.53 -0.01 -14.20
C ARG A 79 -11.42 0.96 -13.02
N ASP A 80 -12.17 0.75 -11.95
CA ASP A 80 -12.08 1.58 -10.74
C ASP A 80 -10.70 1.50 -10.10
N VAL A 81 -10.09 0.29 -10.07
CA VAL A 81 -8.72 0.08 -9.57
C VAL A 81 -7.70 0.84 -10.42
N GLU A 82 -7.80 0.76 -11.75
CA GLU A 82 -6.94 1.50 -12.67
C GLU A 82 -7.05 3.00 -12.45
N ILE A 83 -8.27 3.52 -12.31
CA ILE A 83 -8.53 4.93 -12.02
C ILE A 83 -7.89 5.34 -10.69
N ALA A 84 -8.09 4.57 -9.63
CA ALA A 84 -7.49 4.86 -8.33
C ALA A 84 -5.96 4.87 -8.39
N MET A 85 -5.36 3.87 -9.06
CA MET A 85 -3.92 3.75 -9.24
C MET A 85 -3.31 4.83 -10.14
N SER A 86 -4.09 5.48 -10.99
CA SER A 86 -3.61 6.59 -11.80
C SER A 86 -3.22 7.80 -10.95
N ILE A 87 -3.80 7.93 -9.74
CA ILE A 87 -3.44 8.99 -8.80
C ILE A 87 -2.05 8.70 -8.21
N PRO A 88 -1.10 9.64 -8.30
CA PRO A 88 0.23 9.45 -7.74
C PRO A 88 0.19 9.17 -6.23
N GLY A 89 0.88 8.13 -5.80
CA GLY A 89 0.93 7.70 -4.39
C GLY A 89 -0.08 6.61 -4.03
N ILE A 90 -1.01 6.25 -4.92
CA ILE A 90 -1.90 5.10 -4.74
C ILE A 90 -1.33 3.92 -5.52
N GLY A 91 -1.04 2.83 -4.83
CA GLY A 91 -0.64 1.55 -5.40
C GLY A 91 -1.81 0.56 -5.40
N PHE A 92 -1.61 -0.65 -5.94
CA PHE A 92 -2.66 -1.66 -6.08
C PHE A 92 -3.33 -2.01 -4.75
N VAL A 93 -2.57 -2.38 -3.73
CA VAL A 93 -3.09 -2.74 -2.40
C VAL A 93 -3.86 -1.57 -1.77
N SER A 94 -3.33 -0.35 -1.91
CA SER A 94 -4.01 0.84 -1.39
C SER A 94 -5.31 1.13 -2.15
N ALA A 95 -5.32 0.97 -3.48
CA ALA A 95 -6.53 1.10 -4.29
C ALA A 95 -7.59 0.09 -3.88
N ALA A 96 -7.20 -1.18 -3.71
CA ALA A 96 -8.07 -2.26 -3.25
C ALA A 96 -8.71 -1.92 -1.90
N ALA A 97 -7.89 -1.54 -0.91
CA ALA A 97 -8.37 -1.19 0.43
C ALA A 97 -9.29 0.04 0.42
N ILE A 98 -8.93 1.09 -0.33
CA ILE A 98 -9.75 2.30 -0.46
C ILE A 98 -11.10 1.99 -1.10
N LEU A 99 -11.11 1.24 -2.21
CA LEU A 99 -12.34 0.90 -2.92
C LEU A 99 -13.24 -0.05 -2.12
N SER A 100 -12.65 -0.94 -1.32
CA SER A 100 -13.40 -1.82 -0.41
C SER A 100 -14.09 -1.03 0.70
N GLU A 101 -13.39 -0.06 1.30
CA GLU A 101 -13.95 0.80 2.35
C GLU A 101 -15.02 1.78 1.84
N ILE A 102 -14.86 2.27 0.62
CA ILE A 102 -15.83 3.16 -0.02
C ILE A 102 -17.10 2.41 -0.40
N GLY A 103 -16.97 1.14 -0.81
CA GLY A 103 -18.07 0.39 -1.39
C GLY A 103 -18.53 0.98 -2.73
N ASP A 104 -19.80 1.36 -2.84
CA ASP A 104 -20.29 2.09 -4.00
C ASP A 104 -20.09 3.60 -3.83
N TYR A 105 -19.18 4.16 -4.62
CA TYR A 105 -18.84 5.57 -4.59
C TYR A 105 -20.00 6.49 -5.02
N ARG A 106 -21.02 5.96 -5.74
CA ARG A 106 -22.22 6.70 -6.16
C ARG A 106 -23.12 7.06 -4.97
N ASN A 107 -22.99 6.38 -3.85
CA ASN A 107 -23.68 6.68 -2.60
C ASN A 107 -23.25 8.02 -1.99
N PHE A 108 -22.13 8.59 -2.45
CA PHE A 108 -21.65 9.88 -1.98
C PHE A 108 -22.01 10.98 -2.98
N ALA A 109 -22.87 11.91 -2.58
CA ALA A 109 -23.29 13.02 -3.42
C ALA A 109 -22.13 13.93 -3.90
N SER A 110 -20.97 13.87 -3.24
CA SER A 110 -19.77 14.62 -3.65
C SER A 110 -18.51 14.06 -2.99
N GLY A 111 -17.36 14.39 -3.57
CA GLY A 111 -16.06 14.04 -2.97
C GLY A 111 -15.83 14.67 -1.58
N LYS A 112 -16.52 15.78 -1.26
CA LYS A 112 -16.53 16.36 0.10
C LYS A 112 -17.24 15.42 1.09
N LYS A 113 -18.35 14.80 0.70
CA LYS A 113 -19.07 13.82 1.53
C LYS A 113 -18.25 12.55 1.74
N LEU A 114 -17.53 12.09 0.70
CA LEU A 114 -16.58 10.98 0.84
C LEU A 114 -15.44 11.34 1.81
N ALA A 115 -14.89 12.55 1.72
CA ALA A 115 -13.88 13.01 2.67
C ALA A 115 -14.41 13.09 4.12
N ALA A 116 -15.66 13.51 4.30
CA ALA A 116 -16.33 13.50 5.61
C ALA A 116 -16.51 12.08 6.15
N PHE A 117 -16.90 11.13 5.28
CA PHE A 117 -16.99 9.71 5.63
C PHE A 117 -15.66 9.12 6.12
N SER A 118 -14.53 9.63 5.65
CA SER A 118 -13.21 9.27 6.19
C SER A 118 -12.82 10.01 7.48
N GLY A 119 -13.65 10.99 7.93
CA GLY A 119 -13.37 11.83 9.08
C GLY A 119 -12.21 12.81 8.88
N LEU A 120 -11.92 13.17 7.62
CA LEU A 120 -10.90 14.17 7.26
C LEU A 120 -11.47 15.58 7.12
N ASP A 121 -12.75 15.78 7.39
CA ASP A 121 -13.33 17.11 7.42
C ASP A 121 -12.92 17.86 8.70
N PRO A 122 -12.63 19.16 8.59
CA PRO A 122 -12.38 19.98 9.76
C PRO A 122 -13.67 20.11 10.58
N SER A 123 -13.56 20.00 11.90
CA SER A 123 -14.65 20.39 12.78
C SER A 123 -14.88 21.89 12.66
N VAL A 124 -16.14 22.27 12.61
CA VAL A 124 -16.54 23.67 12.54
C VAL A 124 -17.28 24.02 13.81
N TYR A 125 -16.80 25.03 14.50
CA TYR A 125 -17.46 25.61 15.66
C TYR A 125 -17.96 27.01 15.26
N GLU A 126 -19.23 27.24 15.44
CA GLU A 126 -19.85 28.53 15.17
C GLU A 126 -20.46 29.03 16.47
N SER A 127 -20.04 30.21 16.91
CA SER A 127 -20.55 30.87 18.09
C SER A 127 -20.56 32.38 17.88
N ALA A 128 -21.67 33.01 18.18
CA ALA A 128 -21.87 34.47 18.08
C ALA A 128 -21.46 35.03 16.67
N GLY A 129 -21.84 34.34 15.60
CA GLY A 129 -21.53 34.74 14.22
C GLY A 129 -20.07 34.59 13.78
N LYS A 130 -19.19 34.03 14.66
CA LYS A 130 -17.80 33.74 14.34
C LYS A 130 -17.62 32.24 14.09
N ARG A 131 -17.03 31.89 12.95
CA ARG A 131 -16.76 30.52 12.52
C ARG A 131 -15.29 30.16 12.76
N TYR A 132 -15.06 29.13 13.56
CA TYR A 132 -13.73 28.60 13.85
C TYR A 132 -13.58 27.21 13.24
N ASN A 133 -12.51 27.02 12.46
CA ASN A 133 -12.16 25.70 11.94
C ASN A 133 -11.25 24.99 12.94
N GLY A 134 -11.72 23.88 13.49
CA GLY A 134 -10.97 23.04 14.42
C GLY A 134 -10.08 21.98 13.74
N LYS A 135 -9.72 20.98 14.52
CA LYS A 135 -9.02 19.78 14.02
C LYS A 135 -9.98 18.93 13.16
N ILE A 136 -9.44 17.92 12.46
CA ILE A 136 -10.31 16.95 11.76
C ILE A 136 -11.22 16.22 12.73
N THR A 137 -12.44 15.92 12.28
CA THR A 137 -13.48 15.30 13.14
C THR A 137 -13.08 13.91 13.61
N LYS A 138 -12.32 13.17 12.80
CA LYS A 138 -12.00 11.73 12.97
C LYS A 138 -13.23 10.82 13.07
N MET A 139 -14.43 11.35 12.87
CA MET A 139 -15.68 10.59 12.82
C MET A 139 -15.82 9.95 11.44
N GLY A 140 -15.99 8.62 11.39
CA GLY A 140 -16.10 7.86 10.16
C GLY A 140 -15.05 6.75 10.01
N SER A 141 -14.87 6.17 8.81
CA SER A 141 -13.98 5.04 8.60
C SER A 141 -12.52 5.37 8.95
N LYS A 142 -12.06 4.72 10.02
CA LYS A 142 -10.64 4.80 10.44
C LYS A 142 -9.70 4.12 9.44
N TYR A 143 -10.18 3.08 8.75
CA TYR A 143 -9.39 2.33 7.77
C TYR A 143 -9.19 3.13 6.50
N LEU A 144 -10.26 3.73 5.95
CA LEU A 144 -10.16 4.64 4.81
C LEU A 144 -9.24 5.83 5.12
N ARG A 145 -9.44 6.46 6.28
CA ARG A 145 -8.59 7.58 6.71
C ARG A 145 -7.12 7.19 6.78
N ARG A 146 -6.79 6.05 7.42
CA ARG A 146 -5.41 5.56 7.52
C ARG A 146 -4.81 5.34 6.12
N MET A 147 -5.51 4.60 5.28
CA MET A 147 -5.01 4.24 3.96
C MET A 147 -4.74 5.46 3.08
N ILE A 148 -5.65 6.42 3.05
CA ILE A 148 -5.44 7.62 2.22
C ILE A 148 -4.34 8.55 2.78
N ILE A 149 -4.12 8.57 4.10
CA ILE A 149 -3.00 9.29 4.72
C ILE A 149 -1.67 8.62 4.32
N GLU A 150 -1.58 7.29 4.30
CA GLU A 150 -0.38 6.58 3.83
C GLU A 150 -0.11 6.89 2.35
N CYS A 151 -1.13 6.92 1.51
CA CYS A 151 -1.01 7.34 0.11
C CYS A 151 -0.50 8.79 -0.01
N ALA A 152 -0.99 9.69 0.84
CA ALA A 152 -0.52 11.07 0.88
C ALA A 152 0.95 11.16 1.35
N HIS A 153 1.38 10.34 2.31
CA HIS A 153 2.79 10.21 2.69
C HIS A 153 3.64 9.70 1.52
N ALA A 154 3.19 8.66 0.81
CA ALA A 154 3.88 8.14 -0.36
C ALA A 154 4.05 9.23 -1.42
N LEU A 155 2.97 9.95 -1.79
CA LEU A 155 3.02 11.06 -2.73
C LEU A 155 3.95 12.18 -2.24
N SER A 156 3.93 12.51 -0.96
CA SER A 156 4.79 13.56 -0.38
C SER A 156 6.28 13.27 -0.53
N ARG A 157 6.69 12.00 -0.63
CA ARG A 157 8.08 11.55 -0.80
C ARG A 157 8.51 11.43 -2.26
N THR A 158 7.58 11.40 -3.21
CA THR A 158 7.92 11.26 -4.64
C THR A 158 8.68 12.47 -5.15
N LYS A 159 9.51 12.27 -6.17
CA LYS A 159 10.18 13.36 -6.90
C LYS A 159 9.28 13.98 -7.97
N ALA A 160 8.12 13.40 -8.23
CA ALA A 160 7.20 13.87 -9.27
C ALA A 160 6.66 15.27 -8.95
N LYS A 161 6.71 16.16 -9.94
CA LYS A 161 6.22 17.55 -9.85
C LYS A 161 4.74 17.60 -10.26
N THR A 162 3.85 17.01 -9.43
CA THR A 162 2.41 16.97 -9.68
C THR A 162 1.70 18.15 -9.03
N GLN A 163 0.48 18.48 -9.51
CA GLN A 163 -0.37 19.51 -8.88
C GLN A 163 -0.67 19.15 -7.42
N LEU A 164 -0.92 17.88 -7.13
CA LEU A 164 -1.13 17.40 -5.76
C LEU A 164 0.12 17.62 -4.89
N LYS A 165 1.32 17.38 -5.43
CA LYS A 165 2.58 17.67 -4.73
C LYS A 165 2.78 19.15 -4.49
N ARG A 166 2.48 20.01 -5.48
CA ARG A 166 2.55 21.48 -5.30
C ARG A 166 1.54 21.96 -4.26
N PHE A 167 0.33 21.40 -4.24
CA PHE A 167 -0.65 21.67 -3.19
C PHE A 167 -0.11 21.33 -1.80
N PHE A 168 0.49 20.13 -1.65
CA PHE A 168 1.12 19.72 -0.40
C PHE A 168 2.21 20.69 0.05
N LEU A 169 3.17 21.03 -0.83
CA LEU A 169 4.30 21.91 -0.51
C LEU A 169 3.83 23.31 -0.09
N ARG A 170 2.81 23.85 -0.76
CA ARG A 170 2.22 25.16 -0.42
C ARG A 170 1.61 25.19 0.99
N ILE A 171 0.94 24.10 1.41
CA ILE A 171 0.39 24.00 2.76
C ILE A 171 1.49 23.73 3.77
N MET A 172 2.44 22.87 3.42
CA MET A 172 3.56 22.51 4.29
C MET A 172 4.37 23.74 4.70
N ALA A 173 4.63 24.67 3.78
CA ALA A 173 5.36 25.89 4.06
C ALA A 173 4.65 26.80 5.09
N ARG A 174 3.29 26.77 5.16
CA ARG A 174 2.49 27.63 6.05
C ARG A 174 2.05 26.97 7.34
N ARG A 175 1.79 25.68 7.33
CA ARG A 175 1.10 24.95 8.41
C ARG A 175 1.84 23.73 8.90
N GLY A 176 3.01 23.45 8.33
CA GLY A 176 3.81 22.27 8.66
C GLY A 176 3.35 20.98 7.99
N LYS A 177 4.20 19.96 8.10
CA LYS A 177 4.10 18.69 7.36
C LYS A 177 2.83 17.89 7.69
N ASN A 178 2.48 17.77 8.96
CA ASN A 178 1.37 16.93 9.40
C ASN A 178 0.02 17.46 8.88
N ILE A 179 -0.21 18.78 9.00
CA ILE A 179 -1.42 19.43 8.50
C ILE A 179 -1.47 19.33 6.97
N ALA A 180 -0.34 19.54 6.30
CA ALA A 180 -0.24 19.41 4.84
C ALA A 180 -0.56 17.98 4.36
N THR A 181 -0.12 16.94 5.08
CA THR A 181 -0.42 15.56 4.73
C THR A 181 -1.92 15.25 4.84
N VAL A 182 -2.56 15.69 5.92
CA VAL A 182 -4.00 15.51 6.12
C VAL A 182 -4.80 16.26 5.04
N ALA A 183 -4.41 17.49 4.72
CA ALA A 183 -5.04 18.27 3.66
C ALA A 183 -4.86 17.62 2.28
N LEU A 184 -3.67 17.05 2.00
CA LEU A 184 -3.40 16.30 0.79
C LEU A 184 -4.27 15.05 0.71
N ALA A 185 -4.36 14.25 1.78
CA ALA A 185 -5.20 13.06 1.85
C ALA A 185 -6.67 13.39 1.54
N ARG A 186 -7.20 14.46 2.16
CA ARG A 186 -8.55 14.96 1.86
C ARG A 186 -8.71 15.35 0.38
N LYS A 187 -7.73 16.07 -0.18
CA LYS A 187 -7.75 16.46 -1.60
C LYS A 187 -7.71 15.24 -2.51
N MET A 188 -6.93 14.20 -2.17
CA MET A 188 -6.86 12.95 -2.93
C MET A 188 -8.20 12.23 -2.97
N LEU A 189 -8.95 12.14 -1.85
CA LEU A 189 -10.30 11.56 -1.85
C LEU A 189 -11.29 12.34 -2.71
N VAL A 190 -11.24 13.66 -2.68
CA VAL A 190 -12.10 14.50 -3.54
C VAL A 190 -11.78 14.25 -5.01
N VAL A 191 -10.52 14.18 -5.37
CA VAL A 191 -10.07 13.88 -6.75
C VAL A 191 -10.49 12.47 -7.14
N LEU A 192 -10.25 11.46 -6.28
CA LEU A 192 -10.60 10.08 -6.54
C LEU A 192 -12.11 9.92 -6.82
N HIS A 193 -12.96 10.54 -5.98
CA HIS A 193 -14.40 10.49 -6.20
C HIS A 193 -14.80 11.08 -7.57
N HIS A 194 -14.25 12.23 -7.92
CA HIS A 194 -14.51 12.86 -9.23
C HIS A 194 -14.12 11.94 -10.39
N LEU A 195 -12.92 11.35 -10.31
CA LEU A 195 -12.42 10.46 -11.35
C LEU A 195 -13.25 9.17 -11.47
N LEU A 196 -13.70 8.62 -10.34
CA LEU A 196 -14.56 7.43 -10.34
C LEU A 196 -15.95 7.72 -10.91
N ILE A 197 -16.56 8.85 -10.59
CA ILE A 197 -17.88 9.23 -11.14
C ILE A 197 -17.80 9.44 -12.67
N ASN A 198 -16.72 10.11 -13.14
CA ASN A 198 -16.54 10.40 -14.56
C ASN A 198 -15.85 9.27 -15.33
N GLN A 199 -15.41 8.20 -14.63
CA GLN A 199 -14.64 7.09 -15.21
C GLN A 199 -13.37 7.53 -15.97
N GLU A 200 -12.69 8.58 -15.43
CA GLU A 200 -11.51 9.20 -16.02
C GLU A 200 -10.24 8.83 -15.25
N MET A 201 -9.13 8.78 -15.98
CA MET A 201 -7.80 8.64 -15.38
C MET A 201 -7.29 10.00 -14.88
N TYR A 202 -6.49 9.99 -13.80
CA TYR A 202 -5.84 11.20 -13.32
C TYR A 202 -4.89 11.76 -14.38
N LYS A 203 -5.11 13.01 -14.75
CA LYS A 203 -4.23 13.79 -15.63
C LYS A 203 -3.64 14.95 -14.84
N ASP A 204 -2.36 15.19 -15.01
CA ASP A 204 -1.68 16.32 -14.40
C ASP A 204 -1.36 17.33 -15.51
N ASP A 205 -2.20 18.34 -15.66
CA ASP A 205 -2.11 19.31 -16.76
C ASP A 205 -0.74 20.01 -16.76
N GLY A 206 0.11 19.57 -17.66
CA GLY A 206 1.33 20.25 -18.08
C GLY A 206 2.64 19.86 -17.42
N LEU A 207 2.70 18.92 -16.46
CA LEU A 207 3.96 18.65 -15.75
C LEU A 207 4.34 17.18 -15.54
N ALA A 208 3.46 16.24 -15.77
CA ALA A 208 3.77 14.80 -15.68
C ALA A 208 3.11 14.03 -16.82
N LYS A 209 3.88 13.15 -17.46
CA LYS A 209 3.31 12.17 -18.41
C LYS A 209 2.34 11.27 -17.64
N PRO A 210 1.16 10.93 -18.20
CA PRO A 210 0.25 9.98 -17.57
C PRO A 210 1.00 8.67 -17.32
N LYS A 211 0.84 8.12 -16.13
CA LYS A 211 1.32 6.78 -15.85
C LYS A 211 0.53 5.79 -16.70
N ASN A 212 1.20 5.05 -17.56
CA ASN A 212 0.63 3.83 -18.12
C ASN A 212 0.51 2.81 -16.98
N VAL A 213 -0.66 2.76 -16.35
CA VAL A 213 -0.96 1.78 -15.32
C VAL A 213 -1.43 0.53 -16.02
N LYS A 214 -0.51 -0.41 -16.25
CA LYS A 214 -0.86 -1.79 -16.61
C LYS A 214 -1.10 -2.53 -15.29
N VAL A 215 -2.35 -2.82 -14.98
CA VAL A 215 -2.70 -3.78 -13.93
C VAL A 215 -2.67 -5.15 -14.59
N SER A 216 -1.61 -5.91 -14.36
CA SER A 216 -1.57 -7.32 -14.74
C SER A 216 -2.43 -8.08 -13.73
N PHE A 217 -3.67 -8.39 -14.11
CA PHE A 217 -4.39 -9.44 -13.44
C PHE A 217 -3.82 -10.74 -14.00
N SER A 218 -3.11 -11.51 -13.19
CA SER A 218 -2.58 -12.79 -13.57
C SER A 218 -3.74 -13.70 -14.02
N GLU A 219 -3.79 -14.03 -15.29
CA GLU A 219 -4.80 -14.95 -15.85
C GLU A 219 -4.47 -16.42 -15.53
N GLU A 220 -3.21 -16.69 -15.20
CA GLU A 220 -2.74 -18.03 -14.85
C GLU A 220 -2.09 -17.99 -13.46
N SER A 221 -2.82 -18.43 -12.48
CA SER A 221 -2.22 -18.80 -11.21
C SER A 221 -2.54 -20.27 -10.97
N ASN A 222 -1.51 -21.08 -10.75
CA ASN A 222 -1.56 -22.39 -10.13
C ASN A 222 -2.12 -22.29 -8.70
N TYR A 223 -3.37 -21.86 -8.59
CA TYR A 223 -4.09 -21.93 -7.32
C TYR A 223 -4.86 -23.24 -7.28
N PRO A 224 -4.88 -23.87 -6.11
CA PRO A 224 -5.69 -25.05 -5.93
C PRO A 224 -7.14 -24.73 -6.35
N SER A 225 -7.78 -25.66 -7.01
CA SER A 225 -9.19 -25.60 -7.36
C SER A 225 -10.03 -25.37 -6.10
N LEU A 226 -11.28 -24.95 -6.28
CA LEU A 226 -12.18 -24.76 -5.14
C LEU A 226 -12.30 -26.05 -4.31
N ASP A 227 -12.23 -27.19 -4.97
CA ASP A 227 -12.30 -28.50 -4.34
C ASP A 227 -11.01 -28.82 -3.55
N GLU A 228 -9.84 -28.46 -4.05
CA GLU A 228 -8.56 -28.57 -3.31
C GLU A 228 -8.52 -27.62 -2.10
N MET A 229 -9.10 -26.42 -2.20
CA MET A 229 -9.23 -25.51 -1.06
C MET A 229 -10.21 -26.05 -0.01
N ILE A 230 -11.29 -26.70 -0.43
CA ILE A 230 -12.23 -27.37 0.47
C ILE A 230 -11.55 -28.53 1.20
N GLU A 231 -10.76 -29.36 0.51
CA GLU A 231 -9.99 -30.43 1.14
C GLU A 231 -9.02 -29.93 2.20
N VAL A 232 -8.30 -28.86 1.93
CA VAL A 232 -7.39 -28.24 2.91
C VAL A 232 -8.14 -27.69 4.13
N LEU A 233 -9.33 -27.09 3.93
CA LEU A 233 -10.16 -26.58 5.02
C LEU A 233 -10.76 -27.71 5.85
N VAL A 234 -11.25 -28.77 5.20
CA VAL A 234 -11.78 -29.96 5.88
C VAL A 234 -10.66 -30.69 6.64
N GLY A 235 -9.45 -30.83 6.04
CA GLY A 235 -8.28 -31.38 6.71
C GLY A 235 -7.80 -30.55 7.89
N ALA A 236 -8.08 -29.25 7.92
CA ALA A 236 -7.79 -28.34 9.04
C ALA A 236 -8.94 -28.29 10.08
N GLY A 237 -9.96 -29.13 9.95
CA GLY A 237 -11.07 -29.25 10.91
C GLY A 237 -12.21 -28.23 10.73
N TYR A 238 -12.28 -27.54 9.60
CA TYR A 238 -13.38 -26.61 9.30
C TYR A 238 -14.52 -27.31 8.55
N PHE A 239 -15.76 -27.08 8.96
CA PHE A 239 -16.95 -27.54 8.24
C PHE A 239 -17.28 -26.59 7.08
N VAL A 240 -17.14 -27.05 5.85
CA VAL A 240 -17.48 -26.29 4.65
C VAL A 240 -18.84 -26.79 4.14
N LYS A 241 -19.86 -25.94 4.18
CA LYS A 241 -21.17 -26.22 3.61
C LYS A 241 -21.20 -25.77 2.15
N LYS A 242 -21.38 -26.68 1.23
CA LYS A 242 -21.67 -26.35 -0.17
C LYS A 242 -23.09 -25.84 -0.23
N ASP A 243 -23.33 -24.54 -0.40
CA ASP A 243 -24.66 -24.03 -0.75
C ASP A 243 -24.95 -24.44 -2.20
N SER A 244 -25.81 -25.42 -2.33
CA SER A 244 -26.45 -25.78 -3.59
C SER A 244 -27.54 -24.74 -3.91
N GLN A 245 -27.16 -23.68 -4.57
CA GLN A 245 -28.08 -22.87 -5.35
C GLN A 245 -27.81 -23.25 -6.80
N GLY A 246 -28.70 -23.90 -7.46
CA GLY A 246 -30.15 -23.84 -7.64
C GLY A 246 -30.39 -23.25 -8.98
N GLY A 247 -31.21 -23.79 -9.71
CA GLY A 247 -31.69 -23.54 -11.06
C GLY A 247 -32.06 -22.11 -11.42
#